data_eb794c4148566f79177c2b842567cfd0
#
_entry.id   eb794c4148566f79177c2b842567cfd0
#
_cell.length_a   1.000
_cell.length_b   1.000
_cell.length_c   1.000
_cell.angle_alpha   90.00
_cell.angle_beta   90.00
_cell.angle_gamma   90.00
#
_symmetry.space_group_name_H-M   'P 1'
#
loop_
_entity.id
_entity.type
_entity.pdbx_description
1 polymer ?
#
loop_
_entity_poly.entity_id
_entity_poly.type
_entity_poly.pdbx_seq_one_letter_code
_entity_poly.pdbx_strand_id
1 'polypeptide(L)'
;MTTTKNTNDTFDRDEAALARLLRLAGPRAEISENAESRVYAKVFSEWQASTHAPDDARVYDRVHRSWRKQSLRSWMLRWKLPLAAAASAVLIAIVVTQPEPIPAVGVGTVAKVIAPAAGDSALRLGDEIYPGMTIETGAGQGYSFLLARNESLRLGESSVLRVESGDQFTLLRGRVYADTGEFVYRDGGLRIDTTFGAVTDIGTQFAVSLQDNYLDVAVREGRVDVRQDTHKFIAMSGERLALQGQGRVEMSELSMTDPFWNWTTDLAPTFDIEGKSLLDFLKWAARESGRILFFEDSDLRMEAMRTDLHGSIENFTPLEAVESVLATTTFSYQIDPDRINIER
;
A
#
# COMPACT_ATOMS: atom_id res chain seq x y z
N MET A 1 46.02 -22.99 4.20
CA MET A 1 44.88 -23.61 4.92
C MET A 1 44.29 -22.55 5.85
N THR A 2 43.30 -21.85 5.40
CA THR A 2 42.61 -20.77 6.16
C THR A 2 41.17 -21.24 6.41
N THR A 3 40.90 -21.53 7.66
CA THR A 3 39.61 -22.06 8.13
C THR A 3 38.56 -20.95 8.14
N THR A 4 37.60 -21.05 7.25
CA THR A 4 36.41 -20.19 7.22
C THR A 4 35.49 -20.56 8.40
N LYS A 5 35.38 -19.71 9.39
CA LYS A 5 34.49 -19.87 10.56
C LYS A 5 33.04 -19.63 10.14
N ASN A 6 32.24 -20.67 10.27
CA ASN A 6 30.83 -20.75 9.85
C ASN A 6 29.95 -19.84 10.72
N THR A 7 29.43 -18.77 10.15
CA THR A 7 28.58 -17.80 10.82
C THR A 7 27.14 -18.31 11.10
N ASN A 8 26.75 -19.45 10.52
CA ASN A 8 25.41 -20.02 10.74
C ASN A 8 25.26 -20.72 12.12
N ASP A 9 26.36 -21.17 12.73
CA ASP A 9 26.31 -21.87 14.02
C ASP A 9 26.02 -20.96 15.22
N THR A 10 26.19 -19.66 15.09
CA THR A 10 25.87 -18.68 16.14
C THR A 10 24.40 -18.29 16.13
N PHE A 11 23.77 -18.17 14.97
CA PHE A 11 22.34 -17.84 14.83
C PHE A 11 21.44 -18.95 15.41
N ASP A 12 21.71 -20.21 15.12
CA ASP A 12 20.94 -21.36 15.62
C ASP A 12 21.02 -21.48 17.16
N ARG A 13 22.14 -21.10 17.78
CA ARG A 13 22.29 -21.12 19.25
C ARG A 13 21.51 -20.01 19.95
N ASP A 14 21.43 -18.84 19.34
CA ASP A 14 20.73 -17.70 19.90
C ASP A 14 19.20 -17.88 19.77
N GLU A 15 18.72 -18.47 18.68
CA GLU A 15 17.31 -18.83 18.50
C GLU A 15 16.87 -19.91 19.51
N ALA A 16 17.68 -20.94 19.74
CA ALA A 16 17.39 -21.96 20.71
C ALA A 16 17.42 -21.43 22.16
N ALA A 17 18.28 -20.46 22.45
CA ALA A 17 18.33 -19.78 23.75
C ALA A 17 17.10 -18.89 23.97
N LEU A 18 16.68 -18.15 22.93
CA LEU A 18 15.48 -17.30 22.98
C LEU A 18 14.21 -18.14 23.15
N ALA A 19 14.06 -19.24 22.41
CA ALA A 19 12.96 -20.18 22.54
C ALA A 19 12.89 -20.84 23.93
N ARG A 20 14.03 -21.06 24.57
CA ARG A 20 14.11 -21.59 25.94
C ARG A 20 13.68 -20.54 26.96
N LEU A 21 14.08 -19.28 26.81
CA LEU A 21 13.67 -18.17 27.66
C LEU A 21 12.17 -17.89 27.53
N LEU A 22 11.59 -17.95 26.34
CA LEU A 22 10.16 -17.76 26.10
C LEU A 22 9.32 -18.89 26.74
N ARG A 23 9.81 -20.14 26.75
CA ARG A 23 9.14 -21.26 27.45
C ARG A 23 9.21 -21.14 28.96
N LEU A 24 10.31 -20.59 29.49
CA LEU A 24 10.47 -20.36 30.95
C LEU A 24 9.66 -19.18 31.45
N ALA A 25 9.33 -18.20 30.55
CA ALA A 25 8.52 -17.05 30.92
C ALA A 25 7.04 -17.40 31.17
N GLY A 26 6.57 -18.56 30.73
CA GLY A 26 5.19 -19.00 30.86
C GLY A 26 4.17 -18.11 30.15
N PRO A 27 2.89 -18.46 30.13
CA PRO A 27 1.85 -17.59 29.61
C PRO A 27 1.78 -16.31 30.45
N ARG A 28 1.90 -15.15 29.81
CA ARG A 28 1.73 -13.86 30.46
C ARG A 28 0.36 -13.82 31.15
N ALA A 29 0.33 -13.52 32.42
CA ALA A 29 -0.92 -13.18 33.08
C ALA A 29 -1.53 -11.96 32.38
N GLU A 30 -2.81 -12.01 32.05
CA GLU A 30 -3.53 -10.87 31.54
C GLU A 30 -3.40 -9.70 32.51
N ILE A 31 -2.86 -8.58 32.02
CA ILE A 31 -2.76 -7.36 32.81
C ILE A 31 -4.19 -6.86 33.00
N SER A 32 -4.66 -6.78 34.23
CA SER A 32 -6.01 -6.27 34.52
C SER A 32 -6.11 -4.81 34.03
N GLU A 33 -7.25 -4.42 33.46
CA GLU A 33 -7.53 -3.04 32.98
C GLU A 33 -7.22 -1.97 34.06
N ASN A 34 -7.37 -2.32 35.32
CA ASN A 34 -7.01 -1.47 36.46
C ASN A 34 -5.50 -1.29 36.67
N ALA A 35 -4.65 -2.19 36.19
CA ALA A 35 -3.20 -2.05 36.28
C ALA A 35 -2.68 -1.15 35.17
N GLU A 36 -3.24 -1.28 33.97
CA GLU A 36 -2.92 -0.47 32.82
C GLU A 36 -3.28 1.01 33.06
N SER A 37 -4.48 1.27 33.54
CA SER A 37 -4.94 2.63 33.90
C SER A 37 -4.08 3.30 34.96
N ARG A 38 -3.55 2.55 35.93
CA ARG A 38 -2.65 3.09 36.97
C ARG A 38 -1.26 3.44 36.45
N VAL A 39 -0.74 2.65 35.50
CA VAL A 39 0.55 2.94 34.86
C VAL A 39 0.40 4.18 33.97
N TYR A 40 -0.66 4.29 33.17
CA TYR A 40 -0.93 5.49 32.37
C TYR A 40 -1.10 6.74 33.23
N ALA A 41 -1.86 6.67 34.32
CA ALA A 41 -2.04 7.81 35.21
C ALA A 41 -0.72 8.27 35.86
N LYS A 42 0.16 7.35 36.22
CA LYS A 42 1.47 7.66 36.83
C LYS A 42 2.42 8.27 35.79
N VAL A 43 2.52 7.69 34.61
CA VAL A 43 3.35 8.23 33.51
C VAL A 43 2.87 9.61 33.08
N PHE A 44 1.55 9.84 32.99
CA PHE A 44 0.97 11.11 32.63
C PHE A 44 1.20 12.19 33.69
N SER A 45 1.13 11.84 34.98
CA SER A 45 1.42 12.78 36.08
C SER A 45 2.89 13.16 36.16
N GLU A 46 3.81 12.22 35.90
CA GLU A 46 5.25 12.50 35.84
C GLU A 46 5.60 13.34 34.61
N TRP A 47 4.94 13.11 33.48
CA TRP A 47 5.11 13.94 32.26
C TRP A 47 4.60 15.37 32.48
N GLN A 48 3.44 15.56 33.10
CA GLN A 48 2.94 16.90 33.46
C GLN A 48 3.86 17.63 34.47
N ALA A 49 4.45 16.90 35.43
CA ALA A 49 5.40 17.48 36.37
C ALA A 49 6.72 17.88 35.72
N SER A 50 7.14 17.19 34.66
CA SER A 50 8.38 17.51 33.93
C SER A 50 8.22 18.65 32.90
N THR A 51 6.99 19.00 32.50
CA THR A 51 6.70 20.09 31.56
C THR A 51 6.55 21.46 32.21
N HIS A 52 6.63 21.56 33.53
CA HIS A 52 6.76 22.86 34.24
C HIS A 52 8.24 23.24 34.34
N ALA A 53 8.78 23.79 33.26
CA ALA A 53 10.09 24.47 33.30
C ALA A 53 10.03 25.68 34.24
N PRO A 54 10.99 25.85 35.15
CA PRO A 54 11.04 27.06 35.96
C PRO A 54 11.32 28.26 35.09
N ASP A 55 10.66 29.34 35.45
CA ASP A 55 10.65 30.68 34.85
C ASP A 55 12.07 31.19 34.51
N ASP A 56 12.54 30.98 33.28
CA ASP A 56 13.87 31.34 32.77
C ASP A 56 14.07 32.87 32.57
N ALA A 57 13.04 33.65 32.81
CA ALA A 57 13.13 35.12 32.68
C ALA A 57 14.14 35.77 33.66
N ARG A 58 14.41 35.15 34.81
CA ARG A 58 15.35 35.69 35.83
C ARG A 58 16.79 35.29 35.57
N VAL A 59 17.06 34.27 34.78
CA VAL A 59 18.43 33.88 34.43
C VAL A 59 18.93 34.75 33.27
N TYR A 60 18.07 35.09 32.31
CA TYR A 60 18.41 35.94 31.17
C TYR A 60 18.82 37.38 31.61
N ASP A 61 18.14 37.94 32.59
CA ASP A 61 18.41 39.33 33.05
C ASP A 61 19.70 39.48 33.85
N ARG A 62 20.22 38.41 34.44
CA ARG A 62 21.47 38.41 35.21
C ARG A 62 22.70 38.26 34.31
N VAL A 63 22.61 37.58 33.21
CA VAL A 63 23.67 37.36 32.24
C VAL A 63 23.83 38.62 31.35
N HIS A 64 22.74 39.29 31.01
CA HIS A 64 22.77 40.48 30.13
C HIS A 64 23.32 41.74 30.80
N ARG A 65 23.30 41.87 32.13
CA ARG A 65 23.82 43.05 32.86
C ARG A 65 25.33 43.05 33.06
N SER A 66 26.03 41.93 32.96
CA SER A 66 27.47 41.82 33.14
C SER A 66 28.29 42.14 31.87
N TRP A 67 27.66 42.18 30.71
CA TRP A 67 28.38 42.33 29.41
C TRP A 67 28.42 43.76 28.87
N ARG A 68 27.87 44.76 29.55
CA ARG A 68 27.77 46.14 29.04
C ARG A 68 28.90 47.10 29.43
N LYS A 69 29.95 46.61 30.06
CA LYS A 69 31.08 47.50 30.46
C LYS A 69 32.45 46.91 30.19
N GLN A 70 32.73 46.55 28.96
CA GLN A 70 34.12 46.47 28.50
C GLN A 70 34.22 46.85 27.01
N SER A 71 35.06 47.79 26.76
CA SER A 71 35.35 48.49 25.51
C SER A 71 35.55 47.59 24.28
N LEU A 72 34.62 47.66 23.34
CA LEU A 72 34.57 46.91 22.08
C LEU A 72 35.40 47.57 20.93
N ARG A 73 36.41 48.36 21.19
CA ARG A 73 37.10 49.10 20.10
C ARG A 73 38.47 48.57 19.65
N SER A 74 39.09 47.64 20.36
CA SER A 74 40.42 47.13 19.95
C SER A 74 40.46 45.63 19.55
N TRP A 75 39.35 44.92 19.70
CA TRP A 75 39.33 43.48 19.48
C TRP A 75 38.79 43.06 18.09
N MET A 76 38.02 43.92 17.41
CA MET A 76 37.34 43.59 16.15
C MET A 76 38.27 43.53 14.92
N LEU A 77 39.51 44.01 14.97
CA LEU A 77 40.40 44.01 13.78
C LEU A 77 41.33 42.79 13.70
N ARG A 78 41.47 42.01 14.78
CA ARG A 78 42.41 40.85 14.79
C ARG A 78 41.76 39.49 14.53
N TRP A 79 40.41 39.41 14.45
CA TRP A 79 39.69 38.13 14.35
C TRP A 79 38.82 37.95 13.09
N LYS A 80 38.94 38.86 12.11
CA LYS A 80 38.14 38.78 10.89
C LYS A 80 38.54 37.60 9.95
N LEU A 81 39.78 37.16 9.98
CA LEU A 81 40.28 36.08 9.13
C LEU A 81 39.97 34.65 9.66
N PRO A 82 40.11 34.34 10.97
CA PRO A 82 39.79 32.98 11.45
C PRO A 82 38.29 32.69 11.54
N LEU A 83 37.41 33.70 11.70
CA LEU A 83 35.96 33.48 11.72
C LEU A 83 35.39 33.11 10.35
N ALA A 84 35.91 33.69 9.27
CA ALA A 84 35.51 33.31 7.91
C ALA A 84 35.94 31.88 7.56
N ALA A 85 37.13 31.46 7.99
CA ALA A 85 37.62 30.09 7.79
C ALA A 85 36.86 29.08 8.64
N ALA A 86 36.48 29.44 9.88
CA ALA A 86 35.66 28.58 10.74
C ALA A 86 34.21 28.41 10.19
N ALA A 87 33.60 29.50 9.70
CA ALA A 87 32.27 29.44 9.07
C ALA A 87 32.27 28.58 7.79
N SER A 88 33.35 28.70 7.00
CA SER A 88 33.51 27.87 5.79
C SER A 88 33.72 26.37 6.13
N ALA A 89 34.51 26.08 7.18
CA ALA A 89 34.72 24.72 7.65
C ALA A 89 33.43 24.07 8.21
N VAL A 90 32.60 24.84 8.92
CA VAL A 90 31.30 24.38 9.43
C VAL A 90 30.31 24.12 8.27
N LEU A 91 30.27 25.01 7.26
CA LEU A 91 29.44 24.81 6.06
C LEU A 91 29.90 23.59 5.26
N ILE A 92 31.21 23.38 5.08
CA ILE A 92 31.75 22.20 4.42
C ILE A 92 31.45 20.94 5.25
N ALA A 93 31.57 20.97 6.57
CA ALA A 93 31.23 19.85 7.44
C ALA A 93 29.74 19.52 7.36
N ILE A 94 28.84 20.52 7.31
CA ILE A 94 27.39 20.26 7.13
C ILE A 94 27.09 19.61 5.78
N VAL A 95 27.78 20.03 4.72
CA VAL A 95 27.59 19.45 3.38
C VAL A 95 28.19 18.03 3.29
N VAL A 96 29.32 17.77 3.95
CA VAL A 96 30.00 16.46 3.92
C VAL A 96 29.36 15.45 4.89
N THR A 97 28.70 15.92 5.96
CA THR A 97 28.02 15.05 6.94
C THR A 97 26.53 14.91 6.71
N GLN A 98 26.00 15.39 5.58
CA GLN A 98 24.63 15.00 5.22
C GLN A 98 24.64 13.49 5.02
N PRO A 99 23.83 12.72 5.79
CA PRO A 99 23.69 11.31 5.52
C PRO A 99 23.25 11.16 4.06
N GLU A 100 23.92 10.29 3.32
CA GLU A 100 23.47 9.99 1.97
C GLU A 100 21.98 9.62 2.06
N PRO A 101 21.12 10.20 1.20
CA PRO A 101 19.72 9.84 1.19
C PRO A 101 19.64 8.33 1.03
N ILE A 102 19.05 7.65 2.02
CA ILE A 102 18.77 6.21 1.92
C ILE A 102 18.02 6.02 0.60
N PRO A 103 18.52 5.19 -0.33
CA PRO A 103 17.84 5.00 -1.59
C PRO A 103 16.38 4.59 -1.30
N ALA A 104 15.44 5.34 -1.85
CA ALA A 104 14.04 5.03 -1.68
C ALA A 104 13.79 3.62 -2.22
N VAL A 105 13.24 2.74 -1.39
CA VAL A 105 12.86 1.39 -1.83
C VAL A 105 11.56 1.49 -2.61
N GLY A 106 11.57 0.98 -3.85
CA GLY A 106 10.36 0.89 -4.66
C GLY A 106 9.30 0.05 -3.97
N VAL A 107 8.07 0.51 -3.97
CA VAL A 107 6.93 -0.18 -3.32
C VAL A 107 6.05 -0.93 -4.32
N GLY A 108 6.32 -0.76 -5.60
CA GLY A 108 5.63 -1.46 -6.69
C GLY A 108 6.18 -1.04 -8.04
N THR A 109 5.71 -1.71 -9.09
CA THR A 109 6.09 -1.46 -10.49
C THR A 109 4.86 -1.22 -11.35
N VAL A 110 5.00 -0.43 -12.41
CA VAL A 110 3.95 -0.22 -13.41
C VAL A 110 3.78 -1.49 -14.25
N ALA A 111 2.63 -2.14 -14.14
CA ALA A 111 2.30 -3.39 -14.81
C ALA A 111 1.47 -3.20 -16.09
N LYS A 112 0.76 -2.07 -16.23
CA LYS A 112 0.00 -1.72 -17.44
C LYS A 112 -0.17 -0.20 -17.54
N VAL A 113 -0.20 0.30 -18.75
CA VAL A 113 -0.42 1.71 -19.08
C VAL A 113 -1.47 1.81 -20.18
N ILE A 114 -2.53 2.58 -19.96
CA ILE A 114 -3.52 2.94 -20.99
C ILE A 114 -3.34 4.41 -21.33
N ALA A 115 -3.17 4.70 -22.62
CA ALA A 115 -3.00 6.04 -23.16
C ALA A 115 -1.99 6.89 -22.37
N PRO A 116 -0.68 6.59 -22.45
CA PRO A 116 0.33 7.24 -21.62
C PRO A 116 0.27 8.76 -21.80
N ALA A 117 0.50 9.50 -20.70
CA ALA A 117 0.62 10.95 -20.74
C ALA A 117 1.78 11.37 -21.66
N ALA A 118 1.64 12.50 -22.35
CA ALA A 118 2.74 13.07 -23.09
C ALA A 118 3.68 13.82 -22.13
N GLY A 119 4.98 13.54 -22.19
CA GLY A 119 6.01 14.25 -21.44
C GLY A 119 6.99 13.34 -20.70
N ASP A 120 8.07 13.93 -20.18
CA ASP A 120 9.17 13.19 -19.55
C ASP A 120 8.80 12.64 -18.15
N SER A 121 7.71 13.13 -17.55
CA SER A 121 7.21 12.67 -16.24
C SER A 121 6.18 11.54 -16.32
N ALA A 122 5.82 11.08 -17.54
CA ALA A 122 4.89 9.98 -17.73
C ALA A 122 5.51 8.64 -17.31
N LEU A 123 4.81 7.89 -16.45
CA LEU A 123 5.20 6.54 -16.07
C LEU A 123 5.10 5.60 -17.26
N ARG A 124 6.06 4.70 -17.36
CA ARG A 124 6.16 3.66 -18.39
C ARG A 124 6.04 2.27 -17.77
N LEU A 125 5.72 1.31 -18.61
CA LEU A 125 5.73 -0.10 -18.19
C LEU A 125 7.08 -0.48 -17.58
N GLY A 126 7.07 -1.07 -16.39
CA GLY A 126 8.26 -1.48 -15.63
C GLY A 126 8.86 -0.39 -14.74
N ASP A 127 8.40 0.85 -14.80
CA ASP A 127 8.87 1.89 -13.89
C ASP A 127 8.47 1.56 -12.45
N GLU A 128 9.36 1.87 -11.50
CA GLU A 128 9.08 1.71 -10.08
C GLU A 128 8.34 2.91 -9.50
N ILE A 129 7.47 2.66 -8.54
CA ILE A 129 6.81 3.70 -7.74
C ILE A 129 7.38 3.74 -6.32
N TYR A 130 7.50 4.96 -5.78
CA TYR A 130 8.16 5.21 -4.50
C TYR A 130 7.27 6.00 -3.56
N PRO A 131 7.43 5.84 -2.23
CA PRO A 131 6.80 6.71 -1.25
C PRO A 131 7.09 8.18 -1.54
N GLY A 132 6.07 9.03 -1.40
CA GLY A 132 6.11 10.46 -1.70
C GLY A 132 5.76 10.82 -3.14
N MET A 133 5.69 9.87 -4.09
CA MET A 133 5.24 10.13 -5.45
C MET A 133 3.75 10.48 -5.48
N THR A 134 3.41 11.43 -6.35
CA THR A 134 2.02 11.73 -6.73
C THR A 134 1.85 11.36 -8.20
N ILE A 135 0.88 10.49 -8.47
CA ILE A 135 0.58 9.96 -9.80
C ILE A 135 -0.74 10.55 -10.26
N GLU A 136 -0.75 11.12 -11.45
CA GLU A 136 -1.93 11.74 -12.04
C GLU A 136 -2.27 11.09 -13.39
N THR A 137 -3.56 10.90 -13.64
CA THR A 137 -4.11 10.43 -14.91
C THR A 137 -5.08 11.47 -15.49
N GLY A 138 -5.02 11.67 -16.79
CA GLY A 138 -6.00 12.46 -17.55
C GLY A 138 -7.20 11.62 -17.98
N ALA A 139 -8.08 12.23 -18.78
CA ALA A 139 -9.21 11.54 -19.38
C ALA A 139 -8.73 10.41 -20.33
N GLY A 140 -9.34 9.24 -20.23
CA GLY A 140 -8.98 8.05 -21.00
C GLY A 140 -7.63 7.42 -20.63
N GLN A 141 -6.93 7.92 -19.62
CA GLN A 141 -5.65 7.38 -19.14
C GLN A 141 -5.84 6.48 -17.93
N GLY A 142 -4.91 5.57 -17.72
CA GLY A 142 -4.92 4.71 -16.54
C GLY A 142 -3.61 3.96 -16.35
N TYR A 143 -3.34 3.62 -15.11
CA TYR A 143 -2.19 2.82 -14.72
C TYR A 143 -2.61 1.61 -13.90
N SER A 144 -1.92 0.51 -14.09
CA SER A 144 -1.93 -0.62 -13.17
C SER A 144 -0.55 -0.81 -12.55
N PHE A 145 -0.52 -1.04 -11.26
CA PHE A 145 0.70 -1.28 -10.49
C PHE A 145 0.65 -2.67 -9.87
N LEU A 146 1.76 -3.37 -9.92
CA LEU A 146 1.99 -4.57 -9.13
C LEU A 146 2.81 -4.18 -7.91
N LEU A 147 2.23 -4.29 -6.73
CA LEU A 147 2.89 -3.96 -5.47
C LEU A 147 3.82 -5.08 -5.03
N ALA A 148 4.74 -4.77 -4.11
CA ALA A 148 5.77 -5.70 -3.66
C ALA A 148 5.23 -7.03 -3.08
N ARG A 149 3.97 -7.06 -2.64
CA ARG A 149 3.29 -8.26 -2.13
C ARG A 149 2.42 -8.97 -3.17
N ASN A 150 2.62 -8.68 -4.45
CA ASN A 150 1.83 -9.20 -5.56
C ASN A 150 0.36 -8.75 -5.57
N GLU A 151 0.06 -7.64 -4.92
CA GLU A 151 -1.23 -6.96 -4.96
C GLU A 151 -1.31 -6.10 -6.22
N SER A 152 -2.49 -6.01 -6.85
CA SER A 152 -2.73 -5.12 -7.99
C SER A 152 -3.44 -3.85 -7.53
N LEU A 153 -2.87 -2.69 -7.85
CA LEU A 153 -3.50 -1.39 -7.64
C LEU A 153 -3.72 -0.73 -9.01
N ARG A 154 -4.94 -0.30 -9.31
CA ARG A 154 -5.29 0.29 -10.60
C ARG A 154 -5.84 1.69 -10.43
N LEU A 155 -5.22 2.64 -11.08
CA LEU A 155 -5.62 4.05 -11.07
C LEU A 155 -6.40 4.35 -12.34
N GLY A 156 -7.68 4.71 -12.20
CA GLY A 156 -8.55 5.04 -13.32
C GLY A 156 -8.26 6.43 -13.90
N GLU A 157 -9.03 6.81 -14.90
CA GLU A 157 -8.91 8.11 -15.54
C GLU A 157 -9.24 9.29 -14.62
N SER A 158 -8.71 10.48 -14.93
CA SER A 158 -8.97 11.75 -14.22
C SER A 158 -8.73 11.66 -12.71
N SER A 159 -7.74 10.88 -12.31
CA SER A 159 -7.44 10.52 -10.92
C SER A 159 -6.12 11.09 -10.45
N VAL A 160 -5.99 11.34 -9.14
CA VAL A 160 -4.73 11.72 -8.48
C VAL A 160 -4.55 10.87 -7.25
N LEU A 161 -3.46 10.11 -7.22
CA LEU A 161 -3.08 9.19 -6.14
C LEU A 161 -1.71 9.56 -5.61
N ARG A 162 -1.57 9.68 -4.28
CA ARG A 162 -0.28 9.83 -3.62
C ARG A 162 0.11 8.52 -2.95
N VAL A 163 1.34 8.11 -3.15
CA VAL A 163 1.95 6.92 -2.57
C VAL A 163 2.54 7.30 -1.21
N GLU A 164 2.03 6.72 -0.11
CA GLU A 164 2.54 6.98 1.24
C GLU A 164 3.52 5.86 1.65
N SER A 165 3.15 4.61 1.40
CA SER A 165 3.97 3.41 1.65
C SER A 165 3.58 2.28 0.70
N GLY A 166 4.10 1.06 0.90
CA GLY A 166 3.73 -0.12 0.10
C GLY A 166 2.31 -0.63 0.35
N ASP A 167 1.66 -0.18 1.39
CA ASP A 167 0.31 -0.60 1.82
C ASP A 167 -0.62 0.58 2.15
N GLN A 168 -0.15 1.82 1.98
CA GLN A 168 -0.93 3.03 2.24
C GLN A 168 -0.83 4.02 1.09
N PHE A 169 -1.99 4.47 0.62
CA PHE A 169 -2.14 5.41 -0.48
C PHE A 169 -3.17 6.49 -0.11
N THR A 170 -3.03 7.69 -0.68
CA THR A 170 -4.01 8.77 -0.52
C THR A 170 -4.64 9.07 -1.88
N LEU A 171 -5.94 8.79 -2.03
CA LEU A 171 -6.71 9.20 -3.20
C LEU A 171 -7.17 10.65 -3.01
N LEU A 172 -6.66 11.55 -3.83
CA LEU A 172 -7.00 12.98 -3.78
C LEU A 172 -8.22 13.31 -4.64
N ARG A 173 -8.41 12.59 -5.75
CA ARG A 173 -9.59 12.63 -6.63
C ARG A 173 -9.61 11.45 -7.57
N GLY A 174 -10.77 11.16 -8.17
CA GLY A 174 -10.93 10.13 -9.18
C GLY A 174 -11.21 8.75 -8.58
N ARG A 175 -10.64 7.70 -9.16
CA ARG A 175 -10.96 6.32 -8.77
C ARG A 175 -9.73 5.42 -8.75
N VAL A 176 -9.69 4.55 -7.75
CA VAL A 176 -8.67 3.52 -7.58
C VAL A 176 -9.36 2.18 -7.30
N TYR A 177 -8.82 1.10 -7.85
CA TYR A 177 -9.22 -0.27 -7.55
C TYR A 177 -8.03 -1.02 -6.97
N ALA A 178 -8.29 -1.86 -5.98
CA ALA A 178 -7.29 -2.75 -5.41
C ALA A 178 -7.76 -4.21 -5.47
N ASP A 179 -6.84 -5.09 -5.84
CA ASP A 179 -6.96 -6.53 -5.71
C ASP A 179 -5.80 -7.01 -4.84
N THR A 180 -6.11 -7.41 -3.61
CA THR A 180 -5.13 -7.83 -2.61
C THR A 180 -4.96 -9.35 -2.54
N GLY A 181 -5.54 -10.08 -3.50
CA GLY A 181 -5.46 -11.53 -3.61
C GLY A 181 -6.46 -12.27 -2.73
N GLU A 182 -6.42 -13.60 -2.78
CA GLU A 182 -7.24 -14.45 -1.92
C GLU A 182 -6.89 -14.22 -0.45
N PHE A 183 -7.88 -14.36 0.42
CA PHE A 183 -7.83 -14.08 1.85
C PHE A 183 -6.61 -14.70 2.53
N VAL A 184 -5.57 -13.90 2.73
CA VAL A 184 -4.47 -14.22 3.63
C VAL A 184 -4.64 -13.31 4.84
N TYR A 185 -4.83 -13.89 6.03
CA TYR A 185 -4.90 -13.13 7.29
C TYR A 185 -3.64 -12.27 7.41
N ARG A 186 -3.80 -10.96 7.31
CA ARG A 186 -2.70 -9.98 7.34
C ARG A 186 -2.88 -9.04 8.52
N ASP A 187 -1.81 -8.81 9.25
CA ASP A 187 -1.73 -7.65 10.13
C ASP A 187 -1.62 -6.39 9.25
N GLY A 188 -2.72 -5.63 9.15
CA GLY A 188 -2.84 -4.41 8.36
C GLY A 188 -3.08 -4.68 6.86
N GLY A 189 -4.32 -4.48 6.38
CA GLY A 189 -4.67 -4.52 4.96
C GLY A 189 -4.18 -3.28 4.20
N LEU A 190 -4.36 -3.28 2.88
CA LEU A 190 -4.13 -2.09 2.04
C LEU A 190 -5.08 -0.97 2.45
N ARG A 191 -4.54 0.23 2.64
CA ARG A 191 -5.28 1.39 3.10
C ARG A 191 -5.32 2.49 2.05
N ILE A 192 -6.52 2.97 1.74
CA ILE A 192 -6.75 4.16 0.91
C ILE A 192 -7.31 5.28 1.79
N ASP A 193 -6.51 6.31 2.01
CA ASP A 193 -6.96 7.52 2.69
C ASP A 193 -7.63 8.47 1.70
N THR A 194 -8.68 9.15 2.15
CA THR A 194 -9.42 10.14 1.37
C THR A 194 -9.83 11.32 2.25
N THR A 195 -10.32 12.39 1.66
CA THR A 195 -10.91 13.53 2.40
C THR A 195 -12.18 13.17 3.18
N PHE A 196 -12.82 12.03 2.88
CA PHE A 196 -14.02 11.54 3.58
C PHE A 196 -13.70 10.50 4.65
N GLY A 197 -12.45 10.04 4.74
CA GLY A 197 -12.06 9.02 5.69
C GLY A 197 -11.12 7.98 5.09
N ALA A 198 -10.88 6.92 5.83
CA ALA A 198 -9.98 5.83 5.48
C ALA A 198 -10.74 4.57 5.10
N VAL A 199 -10.34 3.96 4.00
CA VAL A 199 -10.84 2.68 3.48
C VAL A 199 -9.75 1.65 3.68
N THR A 200 -10.02 0.57 4.41
CA THR A 200 -9.04 -0.49 4.71
C THR A 200 -9.61 -1.83 4.30
N ASP A 201 -8.88 -2.58 3.53
CA ASP A 201 -9.28 -3.90 3.07
C ASP A 201 -8.97 -5.02 4.06
N ILE A 202 -9.68 -6.17 3.89
CA ILE A 202 -9.43 -7.42 4.59
C ILE A 202 -9.49 -8.55 3.57
N GLY A 203 -8.49 -8.60 2.64
CA GLY A 203 -8.40 -9.64 1.59
C GLY A 203 -9.49 -9.49 0.54
N THR A 204 -9.39 -8.50 -0.34
CA THR A 204 -10.54 -8.03 -1.13
C THR A 204 -10.20 -7.65 -2.56
N GLN A 205 -11.26 -7.60 -3.37
CA GLN A 205 -11.33 -6.81 -4.59
C GLN A 205 -12.32 -5.67 -4.37
N PHE A 206 -11.84 -4.43 -4.42
CA PHE A 206 -12.68 -3.26 -4.17
C PHE A 206 -12.25 -2.04 -4.98
N ALA A 207 -13.19 -1.14 -5.21
CA ALA A 207 -12.96 0.15 -5.84
C ALA A 207 -13.33 1.29 -4.88
N VAL A 208 -12.54 2.34 -4.90
CA VAL A 208 -12.78 3.60 -4.20
C VAL A 208 -12.86 4.70 -5.23
N SER A 209 -13.96 5.45 -5.25
CA SER A 209 -14.16 6.61 -6.10
C SER A 209 -14.40 7.85 -5.25
N LEU A 210 -13.60 8.88 -5.47
CA LEU A 210 -13.66 10.14 -4.74
C LEU A 210 -14.02 11.27 -5.69
N GLN A 211 -15.13 11.94 -5.41
CA GLN A 211 -15.54 13.18 -6.06
C GLN A 211 -15.67 14.29 -5.01
N ASP A 212 -15.82 15.53 -5.45
CA ASP A 212 -15.81 16.71 -4.56
C ASP A 212 -16.73 16.61 -3.34
N ASN A 213 -17.87 15.94 -3.48
CA ASN A 213 -18.90 15.88 -2.45
C ASN A 213 -19.31 14.46 -2.05
N TYR A 214 -18.63 13.42 -2.51
CA TYR A 214 -18.94 12.07 -2.07
C TYR A 214 -17.79 11.08 -2.26
N LEU A 215 -17.75 10.09 -1.36
CA LEU A 215 -16.92 8.89 -1.43
C LEU A 215 -17.81 7.70 -1.75
N ASP A 216 -17.39 6.92 -2.72
CA ASP A 216 -18.05 5.70 -3.16
C ASP A 216 -17.09 4.51 -3.01
N VAL A 217 -17.49 3.48 -2.28
CA VAL A 217 -16.72 2.26 -2.05
C VAL A 217 -17.54 1.07 -2.50
N ALA A 218 -17.08 0.39 -3.54
CA ALA A 218 -17.72 -0.81 -4.07
C ALA A 218 -16.84 -2.03 -3.79
N VAL A 219 -17.44 -3.12 -3.28
CA VAL A 219 -16.73 -4.36 -2.94
C VAL A 219 -17.17 -5.47 -3.89
N ARG A 220 -16.22 -5.98 -4.68
CA ARG A 220 -16.45 -7.10 -5.58
C ARG A 220 -16.31 -8.43 -4.84
N GLU A 221 -15.25 -8.56 -4.01
CA GLU A 221 -14.95 -9.75 -3.23
C GLU A 221 -14.38 -9.37 -1.87
N GLY A 222 -14.73 -10.10 -0.82
CA GLY A 222 -14.20 -9.91 0.53
C GLY A 222 -14.95 -8.87 1.35
N ARG A 223 -14.21 -8.08 2.11
CA ARG A 223 -14.76 -7.11 3.06
C ARG A 223 -13.88 -5.87 3.16
N VAL A 224 -14.50 -4.70 3.25
CA VAL A 224 -13.82 -3.42 3.42
C VAL A 224 -14.38 -2.69 4.64
N ASP A 225 -13.49 -2.16 5.48
CA ASP A 225 -13.80 -1.29 6.60
C ASP A 225 -13.62 0.17 6.18
N VAL A 226 -14.65 0.99 6.29
CA VAL A 226 -14.61 2.43 6.00
C VAL A 226 -14.75 3.19 7.31
N ARG A 227 -13.76 4.04 7.63
CA ARG A 227 -13.76 4.87 8.84
C ARG A 227 -13.86 6.34 8.47
N GLN A 228 -14.90 6.99 9.01
CA GLN A 228 -15.11 8.43 8.91
C GLN A 228 -15.27 9.00 10.32
N ASP A 229 -14.32 9.80 10.77
CA ASP A 229 -14.28 10.31 12.13
C ASP A 229 -14.42 9.19 13.19
N THR A 230 -15.51 9.21 13.96
CA THR A 230 -15.84 8.19 14.97
C THR A 230 -16.72 7.06 14.44
N HIS A 231 -17.18 7.15 13.19
CA HIS A 231 -18.06 6.16 12.59
C HIS A 231 -17.26 5.12 11.81
N LYS A 232 -17.71 3.88 11.91
CA LYS A 232 -17.19 2.76 11.16
C LYS A 232 -18.32 2.11 10.36
N PHE A 233 -18.10 1.97 9.07
CA PHE A 233 -18.99 1.27 8.16
C PHE A 233 -18.26 0.04 7.61
N ILE A 234 -19.01 -0.97 7.25
CA ILE A 234 -18.50 -2.20 6.67
C ILE A 234 -19.24 -2.42 5.37
N ALA A 235 -18.52 -2.67 4.28
CA ALA A 235 -19.06 -3.14 3.02
C ALA A 235 -18.55 -4.54 2.73
N MET A 236 -19.43 -5.42 2.29
CA MET A 236 -19.16 -6.83 1.97
C MET A 236 -19.22 -7.06 0.46
N SER A 237 -18.81 -8.26 0.02
CA SER A 237 -18.95 -8.69 -1.38
C SER A 237 -20.33 -8.39 -1.94
N GLY A 238 -20.40 -7.74 -3.10
CA GLY A 238 -21.65 -7.37 -3.76
C GLY A 238 -22.32 -6.11 -3.18
N GLU A 239 -21.66 -5.37 -2.29
CA GLU A 239 -22.19 -4.13 -1.71
C GLU A 239 -21.42 -2.91 -2.20
N ARG A 240 -22.14 -1.80 -2.26
CA ARG A 240 -21.65 -0.46 -2.57
C ARG A 240 -22.09 0.50 -1.49
N LEU A 241 -21.11 1.17 -0.87
CA LEU A 241 -21.29 2.17 0.18
C LEU A 241 -20.99 3.56 -0.39
N ALA A 242 -21.95 4.46 -0.35
CA ALA A 242 -21.77 5.87 -0.71
C ALA A 242 -21.86 6.76 0.54
N LEU A 243 -20.82 7.54 0.80
CA LEU A 243 -20.76 8.57 1.83
C LEU A 243 -20.86 9.93 1.17
N GLN A 244 -21.91 10.68 1.45
CA GLN A 244 -22.13 12.03 0.92
C GLN A 244 -21.82 13.09 1.98
N GLY A 245 -21.55 14.31 1.54
CA GLY A 245 -21.43 15.45 2.44
C GLY A 245 -22.61 15.55 3.40
N GLN A 246 -22.38 16.07 4.63
CA GLN A 246 -23.33 16.11 5.74
C GLN A 246 -23.66 14.75 6.39
N GLY A 247 -22.79 13.73 6.21
CA GLY A 247 -22.91 12.44 6.90
C GLY A 247 -24.02 11.53 6.36
N ARG A 248 -24.52 11.77 5.15
CA ARG A 248 -25.49 10.88 4.51
C ARG A 248 -24.77 9.62 4.03
N VAL A 249 -25.28 8.46 4.45
CA VAL A 249 -24.75 7.14 4.10
C VAL A 249 -25.83 6.39 3.33
N GLU A 250 -25.45 5.79 2.21
CA GLU A 250 -26.31 4.95 1.40
C GLU A 250 -25.60 3.63 1.11
N MET A 251 -26.30 2.52 1.32
CA MET A 251 -25.84 1.17 0.96
C MET A 251 -26.72 0.65 -0.17
N SER A 252 -26.12 0.04 -1.18
CA SER A 252 -26.83 -0.59 -2.30
C SER A 252 -26.13 -1.89 -2.70
N GLU A 253 -26.84 -2.77 -3.42
CA GLU A 253 -26.25 -3.96 -4.03
C GLU A 253 -25.57 -3.59 -5.34
N LEU A 254 -24.45 -4.27 -5.65
CA LEU A 254 -23.72 -4.16 -6.89
C LEU A 254 -23.24 -5.55 -7.32
N SER A 255 -23.71 -6.04 -8.46
CA SER A 255 -23.27 -7.35 -8.99
C SER A 255 -21.75 -7.36 -9.20
N MET A 256 -21.11 -8.52 -8.94
CA MET A 256 -19.67 -8.72 -9.19
C MET A 256 -19.31 -8.57 -10.69
N THR A 257 -20.28 -8.71 -11.58
CA THR A 257 -20.13 -8.60 -13.05
C THR A 257 -20.82 -7.37 -13.61
N ASP A 258 -21.21 -6.39 -12.75
CA ASP A 258 -21.79 -5.12 -13.19
C ASP A 258 -20.84 -4.36 -14.13
N PRO A 259 -21.35 -3.67 -15.18
CA PRO A 259 -20.54 -2.82 -16.05
C PRO A 259 -19.69 -1.76 -15.34
N PHE A 260 -20.04 -1.42 -14.11
CA PHE A 260 -19.21 -0.57 -13.24
C PHE A 260 -17.75 -1.06 -13.18
N TRP A 261 -17.52 -2.39 -13.25
CA TRP A 261 -16.18 -2.99 -13.13
C TRP A 261 -15.37 -3.00 -14.44
N ASN A 262 -15.96 -2.63 -15.59
CA ASN A 262 -15.26 -2.74 -16.89
C ASN A 262 -13.92 -2.01 -16.89
N TRP A 263 -13.86 -0.81 -16.33
CA TRP A 263 -12.62 -0.05 -16.27
C TRP A 263 -11.50 -0.73 -15.47
N THR A 264 -11.86 -1.54 -14.48
CA THR A 264 -10.87 -2.32 -13.72
C THR A 264 -10.32 -3.47 -14.55
N THR A 265 -11.18 -4.10 -15.35
CA THR A 265 -10.81 -5.17 -16.27
C THR A 265 -9.91 -4.67 -17.40
N ASP A 266 -10.19 -3.48 -17.96
CA ASP A 266 -9.35 -2.83 -18.97
C ASP A 266 -7.94 -2.55 -18.45
N LEU A 267 -7.80 -2.27 -17.16
CA LEU A 267 -6.53 -2.04 -16.45
C LEU A 267 -5.94 -3.31 -15.82
N ALA A 268 -6.54 -4.49 -16.00
CA ALA A 268 -5.99 -5.72 -15.46
C ALA A 268 -4.55 -5.94 -15.94
N PRO A 269 -3.60 -6.27 -15.05
CA PRO A 269 -2.27 -6.70 -15.48
C PRO A 269 -2.38 -7.88 -16.43
N THR A 270 -1.56 -7.92 -17.46
CA THR A 270 -1.52 -9.04 -18.39
C THR A 270 -1.02 -10.29 -17.67
N PHE A 271 -1.74 -11.38 -17.81
CA PHE A 271 -1.31 -12.68 -17.30
C PHE A 271 -0.31 -13.31 -18.27
N ASP A 272 0.88 -13.62 -17.79
CA ASP A 272 1.85 -14.37 -18.57
C ASP A 272 1.46 -15.85 -18.58
N ILE A 273 0.97 -16.32 -19.74
CA ILE A 273 0.53 -17.71 -19.91
C ILE A 273 1.66 -18.70 -20.16
N GLU A 274 2.88 -18.21 -20.48
CA GLU A 274 3.99 -19.09 -20.87
C GLU A 274 4.36 -20.07 -19.74
N GLY A 275 4.16 -21.36 -20.00
CA GLY A 275 4.42 -22.43 -19.04
C GLY A 275 3.47 -22.47 -17.83
N LYS A 276 2.33 -21.76 -17.89
CA LYS A 276 1.29 -21.81 -16.84
C LYS A 276 0.23 -22.85 -17.18
N SER A 277 -0.40 -23.39 -16.14
CA SER A 277 -1.52 -24.31 -16.35
C SER A 277 -2.76 -23.59 -16.86
N LEU A 278 -3.57 -24.28 -17.67
CA LEU A 278 -4.88 -23.78 -18.09
C LEU A 278 -5.77 -23.46 -16.87
N LEU A 279 -5.65 -24.21 -15.78
CA LEU A 279 -6.41 -23.94 -14.56
C LEU A 279 -6.02 -22.59 -13.93
N ASP A 280 -4.72 -22.26 -13.86
CA ASP A 280 -4.26 -20.99 -13.29
C ASP A 280 -4.69 -19.80 -14.14
N PHE A 281 -4.63 -19.96 -15.47
CA PHE A 281 -5.15 -18.98 -16.41
C PHE A 281 -6.66 -18.76 -16.25
N LEU A 282 -7.45 -19.83 -16.19
CA LEU A 282 -8.91 -19.72 -16.02
C LEU A 282 -9.29 -19.11 -14.67
N LYS A 283 -8.56 -19.40 -13.60
CA LYS A 283 -8.74 -18.74 -12.29
C LYS A 283 -8.47 -17.24 -12.38
N TRP A 284 -7.36 -16.84 -13.05
CA TRP A 284 -7.06 -15.44 -13.27
C TRP A 284 -8.19 -14.75 -14.05
N ALA A 285 -8.65 -15.33 -15.16
CA ALA A 285 -9.70 -14.75 -15.98
C ALA A 285 -11.03 -14.63 -15.24
N ALA A 286 -11.39 -15.64 -14.46
CA ALA A 286 -12.59 -15.64 -13.63
C ALA A 286 -12.52 -14.53 -12.57
N ARG A 287 -11.39 -14.44 -11.86
CA ARG A 287 -11.14 -13.39 -10.85
C ARG A 287 -11.22 -11.99 -11.45
N GLU A 288 -10.57 -11.76 -12.59
CA GLU A 288 -10.56 -10.45 -13.25
C GLU A 288 -11.93 -10.05 -13.81
N SER A 289 -12.72 -11.00 -14.26
CA SER A 289 -14.06 -10.75 -14.77
C SER A 289 -15.16 -10.77 -13.70
N GLY A 290 -14.83 -11.09 -12.44
CA GLY A 290 -15.78 -11.24 -11.33
C GLY A 290 -16.73 -12.44 -11.51
N ARG A 291 -16.32 -13.45 -12.28
CA ARG A 291 -17.12 -14.66 -12.56
C ARG A 291 -16.64 -15.82 -11.71
N ILE A 292 -17.55 -16.74 -11.45
CA ILE A 292 -17.25 -18.01 -10.79
C ILE A 292 -16.74 -18.99 -11.84
N LEU A 293 -15.58 -19.59 -11.62
CA LEU A 293 -15.09 -20.69 -12.45
C LEU A 293 -15.71 -22.00 -11.99
N PHE A 294 -16.42 -22.66 -12.89
CA PHE A 294 -17.09 -23.93 -12.64
C PHE A 294 -16.58 -25.00 -13.62
N PHE A 295 -16.32 -26.20 -13.12
CA PHE A 295 -16.00 -27.36 -13.91
C PHE A 295 -17.14 -28.40 -13.75
N GLU A 296 -17.62 -28.95 -14.86
CA GLU A 296 -18.69 -29.94 -14.84
C GLU A 296 -18.32 -31.18 -13.98
N ASP A 297 -17.05 -31.57 -14.03
CA ASP A 297 -16.49 -32.62 -13.18
C ASP A 297 -15.06 -32.34 -12.69
N SER A 298 -14.59 -33.16 -11.72
CA SER A 298 -13.26 -33.04 -11.13
C SER A 298 -12.13 -33.46 -12.10
N ASP A 299 -12.43 -34.33 -13.08
CA ASP A 299 -11.43 -34.86 -14.01
C ASP A 299 -11.05 -33.77 -15.01
N LEU A 300 -12.01 -32.95 -15.48
CA LEU A 300 -11.76 -31.77 -16.29
C LEU A 300 -10.87 -30.74 -15.56
N ARG A 301 -11.15 -30.53 -14.28
CA ARG A 301 -10.30 -29.66 -13.47
C ARG A 301 -8.87 -30.20 -13.33
N MET A 302 -8.70 -31.48 -13.15
CA MET A 302 -7.39 -32.14 -13.09
C MET A 302 -6.69 -32.12 -14.45
N GLU A 303 -7.41 -32.22 -15.55
CA GLU A 303 -6.91 -32.10 -16.91
C GLU A 303 -6.42 -30.65 -17.16
N ALA A 304 -7.23 -29.64 -16.82
CA ALA A 304 -6.86 -28.22 -16.92
C ALA A 304 -5.61 -27.87 -16.09
N MET A 305 -5.40 -28.52 -14.94
CA MET A 305 -4.21 -28.33 -14.12
C MET A 305 -2.94 -28.91 -14.78
N ARG A 306 -3.07 -29.90 -15.66
CA ARG A 306 -1.95 -30.56 -16.35
C ARG A 306 -1.72 -30.04 -17.76
N THR A 307 -2.62 -29.20 -18.26
CA THR A 307 -2.54 -28.60 -19.59
C THR A 307 -1.69 -27.33 -19.50
N ASP A 308 -0.46 -27.39 -19.99
CA ASP A 308 0.44 -26.24 -20.05
C ASP A 308 0.07 -25.36 -21.25
N LEU A 309 0.09 -24.04 -21.02
CA LEU A 309 -0.17 -23.04 -22.04
C LEU A 309 1.13 -22.45 -22.56
N HIS A 310 1.13 -22.10 -23.85
CA HIS A 310 2.23 -21.43 -24.53
C HIS A 310 1.68 -20.31 -25.43
N GLY A 311 2.43 -19.20 -25.53
CA GLY A 311 2.09 -18.08 -26.37
C GLY A 311 1.85 -16.78 -25.57
N SER A 312 1.07 -15.86 -26.13
CA SER A 312 0.79 -14.56 -25.53
C SER A 312 -0.69 -14.20 -25.66
N ILE A 313 -1.22 -13.58 -24.63
CA ILE A 313 -2.58 -12.99 -24.60
C ILE A 313 -2.52 -11.48 -24.45
N GLU A 314 -1.42 -10.84 -24.87
CA GLU A 314 -1.31 -9.39 -24.90
C GLU A 314 -2.45 -8.78 -25.71
N ASN A 315 -3.01 -7.68 -25.20
CA ASN A 315 -4.13 -6.93 -25.77
C ASN A 315 -5.51 -7.60 -25.76
N PHE A 316 -5.65 -8.78 -25.16
CA PHE A 316 -6.95 -9.34 -24.88
C PHE A 316 -7.47 -8.88 -23.52
N THR A 317 -8.79 -8.67 -23.46
CA THR A 317 -9.49 -8.67 -22.15
C THR A 317 -9.49 -10.09 -21.57
N PRO A 318 -9.68 -10.27 -20.25
CA PRO A 318 -9.70 -11.61 -19.66
C PRO A 318 -10.68 -12.59 -20.31
N LEU A 319 -11.86 -12.12 -20.75
CA LEU A 319 -12.84 -13.01 -21.39
C LEU A 319 -12.48 -13.31 -22.85
N GLU A 320 -12.00 -12.34 -23.62
CA GLU A 320 -11.48 -12.59 -24.97
C GLU A 320 -10.29 -13.56 -24.95
N ALA A 321 -9.44 -13.47 -23.90
CA ALA A 321 -8.35 -14.41 -23.69
C ALA A 321 -8.89 -15.84 -23.40
N VAL A 322 -9.96 -15.98 -22.61
CA VAL A 322 -10.60 -17.28 -22.35
C VAL A 322 -11.09 -17.89 -23.67
N GLU A 323 -11.83 -17.12 -24.48
CA GLU A 323 -12.33 -17.59 -25.77
C GLU A 323 -11.18 -18.02 -26.70
N SER A 324 -10.12 -17.20 -26.78
CA SER A 324 -8.98 -17.47 -27.65
C SER A 324 -8.18 -18.69 -27.20
N VAL A 325 -7.90 -18.83 -25.91
CA VAL A 325 -7.12 -19.95 -25.36
C VAL A 325 -7.92 -21.25 -25.47
N LEU A 326 -9.18 -21.26 -25.04
CA LEU A 326 -10.02 -22.47 -25.07
C LEU A 326 -10.28 -22.96 -26.47
N ALA A 327 -10.37 -22.07 -27.47
CA ALA A 327 -10.47 -22.44 -28.89
C ALA A 327 -9.27 -23.29 -29.39
N THR A 328 -8.13 -23.27 -28.70
CA THR A 328 -6.94 -24.07 -29.03
C THR A 328 -6.86 -25.39 -28.26
N THR A 329 -7.82 -25.65 -27.39
CA THR A 329 -7.87 -26.83 -26.52
C THR A 329 -9.02 -27.78 -26.91
N THR A 330 -9.11 -28.88 -26.20
CA THR A 330 -10.23 -29.86 -26.34
C THR A 330 -11.38 -29.57 -25.38
N PHE A 331 -11.29 -28.52 -24.57
CA PHE A 331 -12.33 -28.15 -23.63
C PHE A 331 -13.47 -27.41 -24.33
N SER A 332 -14.69 -27.75 -24.01
CA SER A 332 -15.87 -26.95 -24.30
C SER A 332 -16.13 -25.98 -23.19
N TYR A 333 -16.74 -24.84 -23.48
CA TYR A 333 -17.03 -23.83 -22.47
C TYR A 333 -18.30 -23.05 -22.77
N GLN A 334 -18.89 -22.50 -21.70
CA GLN A 334 -19.96 -21.53 -21.79
C GLN A 334 -19.65 -20.36 -20.83
N ILE A 335 -19.75 -19.13 -21.34
CA ILE A 335 -19.59 -17.92 -20.53
C ILE A 335 -20.97 -17.34 -20.25
N ASP A 336 -21.40 -17.49 -19.01
CA ASP A 336 -22.64 -16.91 -18.49
C ASP A 336 -22.37 -15.54 -17.84
N PRO A 337 -23.41 -14.76 -17.52
CA PRO A 337 -23.24 -13.47 -16.86
C PRO A 337 -22.44 -13.53 -15.55
N ASP A 338 -22.55 -14.62 -14.78
CA ASP A 338 -21.96 -14.78 -13.45
C ASP A 338 -20.90 -15.88 -13.35
N ARG A 339 -20.68 -16.67 -14.41
CA ARG A 339 -19.74 -17.81 -14.36
C ARG A 339 -19.09 -18.13 -15.70
N ILE A 340 -17.99 -18.85 -15.61
CA ILE A 340 -17.32 -19.54 -16.72
C ILE A 340 -17.46 -21.03 -16.47
N ASN A 341 -18.24 -21.70 -17.29
CA ASN A 341 -18.46 -23.15 -17.22
C ASN A 341 -17.47 -23.84 -18.16
N ILE A 342 -16.78 -24.87 -17.65
CA ILE A 342 -15.87 -25.71 -18.42
C ILE A 342 -16.50 -27.10 -18.51
N GLU A 343 -16.70 -27.55 -19.74
CA GLU A 343 -17.41 -28.75 -20.10
C GLU A 343 -16.55 -29.64 -21.03
N ARG A 344 -16.98 -30.82 -21.34
CA ARG A 344 -16.27 -31.72 -22.23
C ARG A 344 -16.69 -31.57 -23.68
#